data_aebe95b14fdf96f7bef9cf86aad58f88
#
_entry.id   aebe95b14fdf96f7bef9cf86aad58f88
#
_cell.length_a   1.000
_cell.length_b   1.000
_cell.length_c   1.000
_cell.angle_alpha   90.00
_cell.angle_beta   90.00
_cell.angle_gamma   90.00
#
_symmetry.space_group_name_H-M   'P 1'
#
loop_
_entity.id
_entity.type
_entity.pdbx_description
1 polymer ?
#
loop_
_entity_poly.entity_id
_entity_poly.type
_entity_poly.pdbx_seq_one_letter_code
_entity_poly.pdbx_strand_id
1 'polypeptide(L)'
;MKRIFIIVAMTVMCLQAGAVYYCAGAAWGYAGSSVTGGGNATPTLVKTESELATALNKKGSVIIITQDITVTNHISSDKSNLTIMALPGKRLISKQQNKDNSGILYLKGSNIIIRNVIFEGPGAYDCDGWDNLCLDKATNVWVDHCDFRDGVDGNFDIKGLSDNISVTWCRFRYLKSPKAGGPGGADDHRFSNLVGSGSNDKPADGTYNITYGYCWWDEGCKQRMTRCRNCLIHYLNCYWNSSVADYYVGPENASSYFEGCTFAGNANTAKNIYKGFNSTNYCKFVNCAGNLPANSGDVSAPAYAYDQLSAGEAKGYVINACGAGATLTVSEQGAVSSACDEGKEPPVIPDPEPVEPGGPVSGDCCVDLSLGTEPTAANKGIPEGFEKLSIIVNLAKGTWDPGYLNMGGNADYITFDFSAYETTIESVAFDVTIPLWTAEKNTISYHWNNGTNVKYTIASAATETVQLTAPANANSFTIQRSASTGTRISKVCFVLKEGAPDPSVDPEPEPEEGLEDVEAQKTAHKVLHNGQILILREGKRYNVLGLYQ
;
A
#
# COMPACT_ATOMS: atom_id res chain seq x y z
N MET A 1 -40.36 -35.22 34.58
CA MET A 1 -39.23 -34.92 33.69
C MET A 1 -39.66 -33.90 32.65
N LYS A 2 -39.34 -32.59 32.90
CA LYS A 2 -39.63 -31.51 31.95
C LYS A 2 -38.37 -31.31 31.09
N ARG A 3 -38.47 -31.54 29.79
CA ARG A 3 -37.42 -31.28 28.82
C ARG A 3 -37.41 -29.79 28.48
N ILE A 4 -36.35 -29.07 28.85
CA ILE A 4 -36.10 -27.71 28.44
C ILE A 4 -35.41 -27.77 27.08
N PHE A 5 -36.08 -27.23 26.04
CA PHE A 5 -35.46 -26.98 24.74
C PHE A 5 -34.77 -25.61 24.82
N ILE A 6 -33.44 -25.61 24.75
CA ILE A 6 -32.65 -24.39 24.52
C ILE A 6 -32.64 -24.15 23.03
N ILE A 7 -33.37 -23.13 22.58
CA ILE A 7 -33.26 -22.57 21.23
C ILE A 7 -32.04 -21.65 21.22
N VAL A 8 -30.97 -22.10 20.60
CA VAL A 8 -29.83 -21.25 20.26
C VAL A 8 -30.26 -20.43 19.04
N ALA A 9 -30.58 -19.16 19.26
CA ALA A 9 -30.77 -18.21 18.19
C ALA A 9 -29.37 -17.89 17.61
N MET A 10 -29.08 -18.47 16.45
CA MET A 10 -27.97 -18.01 15.62
C MET A 10 -28.35 -16.64 15.07
N THR A 11 -27.82 -15.59 15.65
CA THR A 11 -27.85 -14.24 15.07
C THR A 11 -26.92 -14.27 13.85
N VAL A 12 -27.51 -14.36 12.66
CA VAL A 12 -26.79 -14.08 11.42
C VAL A 12 -26.53 -12.56 11.44
N MET A 13 -25.34 -12.15 11.82
CA MET A 13 -24.87 -10.81 11.52
C MET A 13 -24.78 -10.71 10.00
N CYS A 14 -25.77 -10.09 9.36
CA CYS A 14 -25.58 -9.51 8.04
C CYS A 14 -24.55 -8.40 8.21
N LEU A 15 -23.30 -8.68 7.83
CA LEU A 15 -22.35 -7.63 7.50
C LEU A 15 -22.99 -6.82 6.37
N GLN A 16 -23.46 -5.61 6.67
CA GLN A 16 -23.78 -4.65 5.63
C GLN A 16 -22.46 -4.34 4.94
N ALA A 17 -22.33 -4.75 3.68
CA ALA A 17 -21.23 -4.30 2.83
C ALA A 17 -21.24 -2.77 2.85
N GLY A 18 -20.18 -2.15 3.36
CA GLY A 18 -20.01 -0.71 3.32
C GLY A 18 -20.10 -0.22 1.86
N ALA A 19 -20.62 0.97 1.65
CA ALA A 19 -20.72 1.55 0.31
C ALA A 19 -19.30 1.67 -0.30
N VAL A 20 -19.08 1.04 -1.46
CA VAL A 20 -17.81 1.18 -2.18
C VAL A 20 -17.65 2.61 -2.68
N TYR A 21 -16.53 3.21 -2.38
CA TYR A 21 -16.12 4.51 -2.87
C TYR A 21 -15.16 4.35 -4.04
N TYR A 22 -15.42 5.08 -5.10
CA TYR A 22 -14.57 5.09 -6.28
C TYR A 22 -13.31 5.91 -6.05
N CYS A 23 -13.42 7.05 -5.34
CA CYS A 23 -12.30 7.92 -5.06
C CYS A 23 -11.74 7.67 -3.65
N ALA A 24 -10.76 6.79 -3.53
CA ALA A 24 -10.04 6.59 -2.28
C ALA A 24 -9.25 7.86 -1.89
N GLY A 25 -9.30 8.24 -0.60
CA GLY A 25 -8.56 9.38 -0.05
C GLY A 25 -7.06 9.13 0.12
N ALA A 26 -6.65 7.87 0.25
CA ALA A 26 -5.27 7.44 0.47
C ALA A 26 -4.96 6.14 -0.28
N ALA A 27 -3.68 5.88 -0.51
CA ALA A 27 -3.21 4.61 -1.03
C ALA A 27 -3.49 3.48 -0.04
N TRP A 28 -3.71 2.28 -0.56
CA TRP A 28 -3.90 1.06 0.21
C TRP A 28 -3.20 -0.11 -0.47
N GLY A 29 -3.33 -1.31 0.06
CA GLY A 29 -2.61 -2.46 -0.45
C GLY A 29 -1.15 -2.45 -0.04
N TYR A 30 -0.28 -3.08 -0.80
CA TYR A 30 1.16 -3.13 -0.49
C TYR A 30 1.86 -1.77 -0.53
N ALA A 31 1.37 -0.78 -1.30
CA ALA A 31 1.89 0.58 -1.24
C ALA A 31 1.67 1.23 0.14
N GLY A 32 0.53 0.94 0.78
CA GLY A 32 0.19 1.45 2.10
C GLY A 32 -0.20 2.94 2.12
N SER A 33 -0.85 3.36 3.19
CA SER A 33 -1.33 4.75 3.38
C SER A 33 -0.21 5.77 3.58
N SER A 34 1.01 5.33 3.83
CA SER A 34 2.20 6.20 3.92
C SER A 34 2.65 6.81 2.59
N VAL A 35 2.08 6.34 1.46
CA VAL A 35 2.34 6.93 0.15
C VAL A 35 1.59 8.25 0.01
N THR A 36 2.33 9.36 0.08
CA THR A 36 1.82 10.73 0.04
C THR A 36 2.19 11.49 -1.22
N GLY A 37 3.05 10.92 -2.07
CA GLY A 37 3.52 11.53 -3.31
C GLY A 37 4.19 12.89 -3.06
N GLY A 38 3.78 13.91 -3.82
CA GLY A 38 4.22 15.29 -3.66
C GLY A 38 3.65 16.02 -2.44
N GLY A 39 2.81 15.34 -1.63
CA GLY A 39 2.16 15.92 -0.45
C GLY A 39 1.33 17.16 -0.79
N ASN A 40 1.48 18.21 0.01
CA ASN A 40 0.76 19.48 -0.14
C ASN A 40 1.50 20.51 -1.02
N ALA A 41 2.44 20.07 -1.88
CA ALA A 41 3.12 20.99 -2.78
C ALA A 41 2.13 21.66 -3.74
N THR A 42 2.34 22.95 -4.01
CA THR A 42 1.54 23.68 -5.01
C THR A 42 1.62 22.97 -6.36
N PRO A 43 0.48 22.66 -6.99
CA PRO A 43 0.47 21.99 -8.28
C PRO A 43 1.21 22.74 -9.38
N THR A 44 1.98 22.03 -10.16
CA THR A 44 2.60 22.50 -11.40
C THR A 44 1.72 22.04 -12.57
N LEU A 45 1.10 22.98 -13.25
CA LEU A 45 0.28 22.71 -14.42
C LEU A 45 1.19 22.52 -15.65
N VAL A 46 1.03 21.40 -16.37
CA VAL A 46 1.84 21.07 -17.54
C VAL A 46 0.97 20.77 -18.76
N LYS A 47 1.40 21.23 -19.93
CA LYS A 47 0.69 21.10 -21.21
C LYS A 47 1.59 20.68 -22.37
N THR A 48 2.90 20.59 -22.14
CA THR A 48 3.90 20.20 -23.14
C THR A 48 4.83 19.13 -22.59
N GLU A 49 5.48 18.37 -23.49
CA GLU A 49 6.49 17.37 -23.13
C GLU A 49 7.64 17.98 -22.28
N SER A 50 8.12 19.18 -22.68
CA SER A 50 9.21 19.85 -21.96
C SER A 50 8.83 20.28 -20.55
N GLU A 51 7.60 20.81 -20.36
CA GLU A 51 7.09 21.17 -19.04
C GLU A 51 6.93 19.93 -18.16
N LEU A 52 6.39 18.83 -18.71
CA LEU A 52 6.25 17.56 -18.01
C LEU A 52 7.62 16.99 -17.58
N ALA A 53 8.59 16.95 -18.50
CA ALA A 53 9.94 16.47 -18.22
C ALA A 53 10.63 17.32 -17.14
N THR A 54 10.46 18.64 -17.18
CA THR A 54 10.98 19.55 -16.17
C THR A 54 10.36 19.29 -14.79
N ALA A 55 9.04 19.14 -14.73
CA ALA A 55 8.32 18.91 -13.48
C ALA A 55 8.65 17.53 -12.87
N LEU A 56 8.77 16.49 -13.69
CA LEU A 56 9.16 15.13 -13.27
C LEU A 56 10.58 15.06 -12.69
N ASN A 57 11.46 15.98 -13.07
CA ASN A 57 12.83 16.05 -12.57
C ASN A 57 12.98 16.88 -11.29
N LYS A 58 11.89 17.35 -10.69
CA LYS A 58 11.87 18.08 -9.43
C LYS A 58 11.28 17.19 -8.31
N LYS A 59 12.07 16.89 -7.27
CA LYS A 59 11.62 16.14 -6.09
C LYS A 59 10.50 16.89 -5.36
N GLY A 60 9.51 16.16 -4.86
CA GLY A 60 8.42 16.73 -4.06
C GLY A 60 7.43 17.55 -4.91
N SER A 61 7.08 17.07 -6.10
CA SER A 61 6.21 17.77 -7.05
C SER A 61 4.81 17.17 -7.10
N VAL A 62 3.82 18.04 -7.16
CA VAL A 62 2.46 17.72 -7.62
C VAL A 62 2.32 18.26 -9.05
N ILE A 63 2.06 17.38 -10.01
CA ILE A 63 2.05 17.65 -11.45
C ILE A 63 0.65 17.39 -11.99
N ILE A 64 0.05 18.37 -12.64
CA ILE A 64 -1.28 18.23 -13.25
C ILE A 64 -1.18 18.44 -14.76
N ILE A 65 -1.49 17.40 -15.52
CA ILE A 65 -1.55 17.40 -16.97
C ILE A 65 -2.87 18.05 -17.37
N THR A 66 -2.79 19.23 -18.01
CA THR A 66 -3.97 20.05 -18.35
C THR A 66 -4.41 19.93 -19.81
N GLN A 67 -3.56 19.36 -20.67
CA GLN A 67 -3.83 19.11 -22.08
C GLN A 67 -3.28 17.75 -22.48
N ASP A 68 -3.70 17.24 -23.65
CA ASP A 68 -3.05 16.08 -24.26
C ASP A 68 -1.59 16.40 -24.57
N ILE A 69 -0.67 15.57 -24.09
CA ILE A 69 0.78 15.72 -24.31
C ILE A 69 1.27 14.56 -25.17
N THR A 70 1.78 14.86 -26.35
CA THR A 70 2.50 13.88 -27.16
C THR A 70 3.97 13.88 -26.74
N VAL A 71 4.48 12.71 -26.35
CA VAL A 71 5.90 12.52 -26.05
C VAL A 71 6.63 11.96 -27.28
N THR A 72 7.83 12.46 -27.53
CA THR A 72 8.69 12.03 -28.65
C THR A 72 9.53 10.83 -28.28
N ASN A 73 9.79 10.64 -27.00
CA ASN A 73 10.46 9.51 -26.39
C ASN A 73 9.93 9.34 -24.95
N HIS A 74 10.13 8.17 -24.34
CA HIS A 74 9.77 8.01 -22.93
C HIS A 74 10.51 9.02 -22.03
N ILE A 75 9.81 9.62 -21.10
CA ILE A 75 10.39 10.55 -20.13
C ILE A 75 10.83 9.77 -18.90
N SER A 76 12.12 9.82 -18.59
CA SER A 76 12.69 9.15 -17.41
C SER A 76 12.80 10.11 -16.23
N SER A 77 12.49 9.61 -15.02
CA SER A 77 12.73 10.32 -13.77
C SER A 77 13.19 9.36 -12.67
N ASP A 78 14.19 9.78 -11.89
CA ASP A 78 14.67 9.13 -10.66
C ASP A 78 14.19 9.85 -9.40
N LYS A 79 13.28 10.80 -9.51
CA LYS A 79 12.83 11.63 -8.41
C LYS A 79 11.75 10.93 -7.59
N SER A 80 11.82 11.15 -6.29
CA SER A 80 10.87 10.65 -5.30
C SER A 80 9.90 11.75 -4.85
N ASN A 81 8.82 11.32 -4.18
CA ASN A 81 7.78 12.19 -3.67
C ASN A 81 7.06 12.94 -4.81
N LEU A 82 6.57 12.20 -5.80
CA LEU A 82 5.87 12.74 -6.95
C LEU A 82 4.38 12.39 -6.90
N THR A 83 3.52 13.35 -7.21
CA THR A 83 2.12 13.13 -7.57
C THR A 83 1.92 13.57 -9.01
N ILE A 84 1.45 12.66 -9.88
CA ILE A 84 1.19 12.89 -11.29
C ILE A 84 -0.31 12.67 -11.53
N MET A 85 -1.03 13.68 -11.94
CA MET A 85 -2.46 13.60 -12.22
C MET A 85 -2.79 14.23 -13.57
N ALA A 86 -3.93 13.86 -14.14
CA ALA A 86 -4.44 14.51 -15.33
C ALA A 86 -5.86 15.06 -15.11
N LEU A 87 -6.17 16.20 -15.69
CA LEU A 87 -7.54 16.68 -15.78
C LEU A 87 -8.41 15.67 -16.55
N PRO A 88 -9.73 15.62 -16.33
CA PRO A 88 -10.60 14.64 -16.96
C PRO A 88 -10.37 14.50 -18.47
N GLY A 89 -10.14 13.27 -18.92
CA GLY A 89 -9.95 12.92 -20.32
C GLY A 89 -8.60 13.30 -20.94
N LYS A 90 -7.64 13.85 -20.18
CA LYS A 90 -6.32 14.22 -20.71
C LYS A 90 -5.39 13.02 -20.81
N ARG A 91 -4.57 13.03 -21.87
CA ARG A 91 -3.76 11.90 -22.29
C ARG A 91 -2.27 12.24 -22.33
N LEU A 92 -1.47 11.25 -21.99
CA LEU A 92 -0.06 11.16 -22.40
C LEU A 92 0.01 10.19 -23.60
N ILE A 93 0.57 10.64 -24.71
CA ILE A 93 0.47 9.95 -26.00
C ILE A 93 1.88 9.66 -26.52
N SER A 94 2.19 8.40 -26.83
CA SER A 94 3.32 8.01 -27.67
C SER A 94 2.82 7.69 -29.07
N LYS A 95 3.50 8.20 -30.10
CA LYS A 95 3.22 7.89 -31.51
C LYS A 95 4.28 7.02 -32.15
N GLN A 96 5.34 6.73 -31.43
CA GLN A 96 6.51 6.01 -31.94
C GLN A 96 6.33 4.51 -31.74
N GLN A 97 6.34 3.76 -32.85
CA GLN A 97 6.21 2.30 -32.87
C GLN A 97 7.57 1.67 -33.26
N ASN A 98 8.59 1.93 -32.43
CA ASN A 98 9.96 1.45 -32.63
C ASN A 98 10.64 1.22 -31.28
N LYS A 99 11.79 0.55 -31.29
CA LYS A 99 12.55 0.18 -30.10
C LYS A 99 13.02 1.40 -29.29
N ASP A 100 13.55 2.41 -29.95
CA ASP A 100 14.35 3.43 -29.26
C ASP A 100 13.51 4.57 -28.70
N ASN A 101 12.41 4.92 -29.35
CA ASN A 101 11.63 6.13 -29.06
C ASN A 101 10.19 5.84 -28.58
N SER A 102 9.84 4.59 -28.29
CA SER A 102 8.53 4.24 -27.79
C SER A 102 8.37 4.49 -26.28
N GLY A 103 7.20 4.18 -25.74
CA GLY A 103 6.89 4.35 -24.33
C GLY A 103 6.52 5.78 -23.94
N ILE A 104 6.14 5.99 -22.66
CA ILE A 104 5.68 7.28 -22.18
C ILE A 104 6.42 7.71 -20.90
N LEU A 105 6.32 6.95 -19.81
CA LEU A 105 6.99 7.27 -18.54
C LEU A 105 7.85 6.10 -18.05
N TYR A 106 9.06 6.44 -17.58
CA TYR A 106 9.99 5.50 -16.96
C TYR A 106 10.45 6.05 -15.60
N LEU A 107 9.92 5.50 -14.51
CA LEU A 107 10.07 6.06 -13.17
C LEU A 107 10.87 5.13 -12.26
N LYS A 108 11.80 5.73 -11.48
CA LYS A 108 12.73 5.00 -10.59
C LYS A 108 12.67 5.46 -9.12
N GLY A 109 11.90 6.48 -8.81
CA GLY A 109 11.84 7.06 -7.47
C GLY A 109 10.96 6.26 -6.50
N SER A 110 10.84 6.75 -5.28
CA SER A 110 9.95 6.21 -4.26
C SER A 110 8.88 7.23 -3.86
N ASN A 111 7.81 6.74 -3.20
CA ASN A 111 6.69 7.57 -2.78
C ASN A 111 6.07 8.33 -3.96
N ILE A 112 5.48 7.59 -4.90
CA ILE A 112 4.91 8.13 -6.14
C ILE A 112 3.43 7.81 -6.21
N ILE A 113 2.62 8.81 -6.56
CA ILE A 113 1.19 8.69 -6.85
C ILE A 113 0.97 9.04 -8.33
N ILE A 114 0.27 8.17 -9.07
CA ILE A 114 -0.17 8.42 -10.45
C ILE A 114 -1.68 8.21 -10.50
N ARG A 115 -2.46 9.26 -10.78
CA ARG A 115 -3.92 9.17 -10.77
C ARG A 115 -4.57 9.79 -12.00
N ASN A 116 -5.62 9.15 -12.49
CA ASN A 116 -6.50 9.66 -13.54
C ASN A 116 -5.80 9.99 -14.87
N VAL A 117 -4.70 9.30 -15.18
CA VAL A 117 -3.95 9.52 -16.42
C VAL A 117 -4.38 8.52 -17.49
N ILE A 118 -4.62 8.98 -18.71
CA ILE A 118 -4.78 8.12 -19.88
C ILE A 118 -3.41 7.99 -20.55
N PHE A 119 -2.86 6.79 -20.59
CA PHE A 119 -1.65 6.43 -21.32
C PHE A 119 -2.05 5.81 -22.66
N GLU A 120 -1.69 6.44 -23.76
CA GLU A 120 -2.06 5.98 -25.11
C GLU A 120 -0.83 5.76 -25.99
N GLY A 121 -0.55 4.50 -26.27
CA GLY A 121 0.49 4.10 -27.21
C GLY A 121 0.01 4.07 -28.67
N PRO A 122 0.92 3.82 -29.64
CA PRO A 122 0.62 3.78 -31.07
C PRO A 122 0.00 2.46 -31.54
N GLY A 123 -0.03 1.44 -30.70
CA GLY A 123 -0.41 0.06 -30.99
C GLY A 123 0.76 -0.90 -30.81
N ALA A 124 0.43 -2.16 -30.52
CA ALA A 124 1.41 -3.20 -30.23
C ALA A 124 2.27 -3.55 -31.46
N TYR A 125 3.58 -3.69 -31.22
CA TYR A 125 4.56 -4.13 -32.20
C TYR A 125 5.74 -4.78 -31.48
N ASP A 126 6.03 -6.03 -31.77
CA ASP A 126 7.10 -6.79 -31.10
C ASP A 126 8.49 -6.34 -31.56
N CYS A 127 8.94 -5.20 -31.08
CA CYS A 127 10.22 -4.60 -31.44
C CYS A 127 11.18 -4.42 -30.27
N ASP A 128 10.92 -5.07 -29.12
CA ASP A 128 11.67 -4.86 -27.87
C ASP A 128 11.72 -3.37 -27.50
N GLY A 129 10.54 -2.74 -27.56
CA GLY A 129 10.33 -1.30 -27.31
C GLY A 129 10.13 -0.99 -25.83
N TRP A 130 9.49 0.16 -25.55
CA TRP A 130 9.18 0.62 -24.20
C TRP A 130 7.67 0.57 -23.94
N ASP A 131 7.33 0.30 -22.69
CA ASP A 131 5.95 0.29 -22.19
C ASP A 131 5.40 1.70 -22.01
N ASN A 132 4.08 1.83 -21.98
CA ASN A 132 3.46 3.11 -21.67
C ASN A 132 3.87 3.65 -20.29
N LEU A 133 3.93 2.78 -19.29
CA LEU A 133 4.51 3.09 -17.97
C LEU A 133 5.46 1.98 -17.57
N CYS A 134 6.65 2.32 -17.14
CA CYS A 134 7.59 1.40 -16.53
C CYS A 134 8.06 1.91 -15.16
N LEU A 135 7.95 1.07 -14.14
CA LEU A 135 8.55 1.26 -12.83
C LEU A 135 9.81 0.39 -12.76
N ASP A 136 10.97 0.99 -12.56
CA ASP A 136 12.26 0.31 -12.43
C ASP A 136 12.99 0.82 -11.18
N LYS A 137 13.19 -0.01 -10.18
CA LYS A 137 13.71 0.38 -8.87
C LYS A 137 12.82 1.41 -8.15
N ALA A 138 11.53 1.41 -8.46
CA ALA A 138 10.55 2.29 -7.85
C ALA A 138 9.88 1.58 -6.66
N THR A 139 9.73 2.26 -5.53
CA THR A 139 9.12 1.67 -4.33
C THR A 139 8.05 2.56 -3.75
N ASN A 140 7.06 1.95 -3.08
CA ASN A 140 5.94 2.68 -2.48
C ASN A 140 5.23 3.53 -3.54
N VAL A 141 4.63 2.86 -4.52
CA VAL A 141 3.96 3.51 -5.66
C VAL A 141 2.48 3.15 -5.69
N TRP A 142 1.65 4.16 -5.82
CA TRP A 142 0.22 4.00 -6.02
C TRP A 142 -0.19 4.52 -7.41
N VAL A 143 -0.69 3.60 -8.25
CA VAL A 143 -1.25 3.91 -9.57
C VAL A 143 -2.75 3.69 -9.50
N ASP A 144 -3.53 4.75 -9.65
CA ASP A 144 -4.96 4.72 -9.38
C ASP A 144 -5.78 5.37 -10.51
N HIS A 145 -6.89 4.75 -10.87
CA HIS A 145 -7.77 5.26 -11.92
C HIS A 145 -7.03 5.70 -13.20
N CYS A 146 -6.13 4.85 -13.69
CA CYS A 146 -5.45 5.10 -14.96
C CYS A 146 -6.01 4.20 -16.07
N ASP A 147 -6.00 4.70 -17.30
CA ASP A 147 -6.44 3.97 -18.49
C ASP A 147 -5.25 3.75 -19.42
N PHE A 148 -4.79 2.52 -19.52
CA PHE A 148 -3.64 2.12 -20.31
C PHE A 148 -4.09 1.51 -21.64
N ARG A 149 -3.65 2.12 -22.75
CA ARG A 149 -4.07 1.74 -24.09
C ARG A 149 -2.89 1.54 -25.03
N ASP A 150 -2.96 0.49 -25.82
CA ASP A 150 -2.20 0.37 -27.06
C ASP A 150 -0.68 0.54 -26.91
N GLY A 151 -0.08 0.06 -25.82
CA GLY A 151 1.38 0.07 -25.64
C GLY A 151 2.10 -0.67 -26.74
N VAL A 152 3.34 -0.26 -27.07
CA VAL A 152 4.17 -0.90 -28.10
C VAL A 152 4.64 -2.28 -27.64
N ASP A 153 5.36 -2.33 -26.53
CA ASP A 153 5.84 -3.57 -25.90
C ASP A 153 4.85 -4.07 -24.86
N GLY A 154 4.37 -3.17 -24.02
CA GLY A 154 3.36 -3.42 -23.00
C GLY A 154 2.67 -2.15 -22.54
N ASN A 155 1.67 -2.32 -21.69
CA ASN A 155 0.94 -1.19 -21.13
C ASN A 155 1.58 -0.70 -19.83
N PHE A 156 2.00 -1.62 -18.94
CA PHE A 156 2.58 -1.24 -17.67
C PHE A 156 3.48 -2.33 -17.09
N ASP A 157 4.75 -2.03 -16.94
CA ASP A 157 5.76 -2.94 -16.42
C ASP A 157 6.34 -2.51 -15.08
N ILE A 158 6.62 -3.49 -14.22
CA ILE A 158 7.23 -3.35 -12.89
C ILE A 158 8.47 -4.23 -12.86
N LYS A 159 9.66 -3.65 -12.67
CA LYS A 159 10.92 -4.39 -12.74
C LYS A 159 12.04 -3.78 -11.89
N GLY A 160 13.20 -4.39 -11.92
CA GLY A 160 14.45 -3.80 -11.44
C GLY A 160 14.46 -3.46 -9.95
N LEU A 161 14.05 -4.38 -9.07
CA LEU A 161 14.00 -4.15 -7.62
C LEU A 161 12.85 -3.24 -7.15
N SER A 162 11.85 -2.95 -7.99
CA SER A 162 10.65 -2.23 -7.57
C SER A 162 9.86 -3.04 -6.55
N ASP A 163 9.23 -2.38 -5.57
CA ASP A 163 8.45 -3.09 -4.56
C ASP A 163 7.39 -2.21 -3.88
N ASN A 164 6.47 -2.84 -3.13
CA ASN A 164 5.38 -2.17 -2.43
C ASN A 164 4.54 -1.29 -3.37
N ILE A 165 3.88 -1.93 -4.33
CA ILE A 165 3.14 -1.25 -5.38
C ILE A 165 1.66 -1.63 -5.30
N SER A 166 0.80 -0.63 -5.37
CA SER A 166 -0.64 -0.82 -5.52
C SER A 166 -1.13 -0.19 -6.82
N VAL A 167 -1.86 -1.00 -7.58
CA VAL A 167 -2.51 -0.63 -8.85
C VAL A 167 -4.00 -0.79 -8.64
N THR A 168 -4.75 0.31 -8.60
CA THR A 168 -6.15 0.29 -8.21
C THR A 168 -7.02 0.98 -9.24
N TRP A 169 -8.19 0.44 -9.50
CA TRP A 169 -9.15 1.00 -10.44
C TRP A 169 -8.56 1.32 -11.83
N CYS A 170 -7.52 0.61 -12.26
CA CYS A 170 -6.90 0.79 -13.56
C CYS A 170 -7.54 -0.10 -14.63
N ARG A 171 -7.62 0.43 -15.86
CA ARG A 171 -8.11 -0.29 -17.02
C ARG A 171 -6.98 -0.52 -18.02
N PHE A 172 -6.84 -1.73 -18.51
CA PHE A 172 -5.85 -2.15 -19.51
C PHE A 172 -6.57 -2.65 -20.74
N ARG A 173 -6.21 -2.15 -21.92
CA ARG A 173 -6.86 -2.52 -23.18
C ARG A 173 -6.02 -2.23 -24.42
N TYR A 174 -6.38 -2.87 -25.52
CA TYR A 174 -5.82 -2.60 -26.83
C TYR A 174 -6.97 -2.31 -27.80
N LEU A 175 -7.04 -1.08 -28.32
CA LEU A 175 -8.07 -0.58 -29.24
C LEU A 175 -7.59 -0.62 -30.69
N LYS A 176 -6.27 -0.69 -30.91
CA LYS A 176 -5.63 -0.72 -32.23
C LYS A 176 -5.25 -2.16 -32.58
N SER A 177 -5.32 -2.49 -33.85
CA SER A 177 -4.81 -3.76 -34.36
C SER A 177 -3.30 -3.87 -34.12
N PRO A 178 -2.78 -5.05 -33.75
CA PRO A 178 -1.35 -5.23 -33.60
C PRO A 178 -0.67 -5.13 -34.97
N LYS A 179 0.59 -4.68 -34.97
CA LYS A 179 1.45 -4.70 -36.14
C LYS A 179 2.27 -5.99 -36.15
N ALA A 180 2.10 -6.79 -37.17
CA ALA A 180 2.86 -8.02 -37.36
C ALA A 180 4.30 -7.77 -37.88
N GLY A 181 5.13 -8.82 -37.86
CA GLY A 181 6.48 -8.81 -38.44
C GLY A 181 7.51 -8.05 -37.61
N GLY A 182 7.31 -7.92 -36.30
CA GLY A 182 8.31 -7.39 -35.39
C GLY A 182 9.52 -8.31 -35.20
N PRO A 183 10.71 -7.75 -34.88
CA PRO A 183 11.94 -8.54 -34.71
C PRO A 183 11.88 -9.48 -33.48
N GLY A 184 11.00 -9.28 -32.52
CA GLY A 184 10.76 -10.18 -31.39
C GLY A 184 9.99 -11.46 -31.77
N GLY A 185 9.32 -11.47 -32.94
CA GLY A 185 8.72 -12.66 -33.55
C GLY A 185 7.23 -12.87 -33.24
N ALA A 186 6.59 -12.08 -32.40
CA ALA A 186 5.15 -12.15 -32.17
C ALA A 186 4.40 -11.24 -33.17
N ASP A 187 3.49 -11.81 -33.97
CA ASP A 187 2.62 -11.04 -34.88
C ASP A 187 1.51 -10.27 -34.11
N ASP A 188 1.22 -10.69 -32.91
CA ASP A 188 0.25 -10.03 -32.04
C ASP A 188 0.84 -9.85 -30.63
N HIS A 189 1.50 -8.71 -30.43
CA HIS A 189 2.18 -8.37 -29.16
C HIS A 189 1.31 -7.49 -28.24
N ARG A 190 -0.01 -7.69 -28.22
CA ARG A 190 -0.91 -6.99 -27.28
C ARG A 190 -0.79 -7.56 -25.86
N PHE A 191 0.40 -7.39 -25.28
CA PHE A 191 0.77 -7.87 -23.96
C PHE A 191 0.57 -6.75 -22.94
N SER A 192 -0.07 -7.04 -21.81
CA SER A 192 -0.56 -5.98 -20.92
C SER A 192 0.46 -5.57 -19.86
N ASN A 193 0.84 -6.49 -18.97
CA ASN A 193 1.64 -6.16 -17.79
C ASN A 193 2.72 -7.20 -17.52
N LEU A 194 3.93 -6.74 -17.23
CA LEU A 194 5.03 -7.57 -16.79
C LEU A 194 5.47 -7.17 -15.38
N VAL A 195 5.73 -8.17 -14.52
CA VAL A 195 6.40 -8.02 -13.22
C VAL A 195 7.65 -8.89 -13.26
N GLY A 196 8.82 -8.27 -13.09
CA GLY A 196 10.11 -8.92 -13.22
C GLY A 196 10.53 -9.16 -14.67
N SER A 197 11.59 -8.49 -15.14
CA SER A 197 12.08 -8.57 -16.52
C SER A 197 12.71 -9.93 -16.87
N GLY A 198 13.14 -10.70 -15.87
CA GLY A 198 13.74 -12.03 -16.02
C GLY A 198 13.65 -12.83 -14.73
N SER A 199 13.99 -14.12 -14.79
CA SER A 199 13.89 -15.04 -13.64
C SER A 199 14.77 -14.63 -12.45
N ASN A 200 15.82 -13.82 -12.68
CA ASN A 200 16.71 -13.30 -11.63
C ASN A 200 16.35 -11.87 -11.20
N ASP A 201 15.39 -11.22 -11.85
CA ASP A 201 14.94 -9.89 -11.49
C ASP A 201 13.96 -9.97 -10.32
N LYS A 202 14.37 -9.42 -9.17
CA LYS A 202 13.61 -9.46 -7.92
C LYS A 202 14.12 -8.43 -6.93
N PRO A 203 13.28 -7.92 -6.01
CA PRO A 203 13.68 -7.07 -4.90
C PRO A 203 14.73 -7.74 -4.00
N ALA A 204 15.31 -6.97 -3.08
CA ALA A 204 16.38 -7.43 -2.19
C ALA A 204 15.93 -8.57 -1.26
N ASP A 205 14.68 -8.58 -0.83
CA ASP A 205 14.05 -9.65 -0.03
C ASP A 205 13.65 -10.87 -0.88
N GLY A 206 13.77 -10.76 -2.20
CA GLY A 206 13.50 -11.83 -3.15
C GLY A 206 12.10 -11.83 -3.75
N THR A 207 11.19 -10.92 -3.34
CA THR A 207 9.77 -10.98 -3.72
C THR A 207 9.22 -9.59 -4.02
N TYR A 208 8.59 -9.43 -5.20
CA TYR A 208 7.78 -8.26 -5.51
C TYR A 208 6.46 -8.34 -4.75
N ASN A 209 6.10 -7.33 -3.97
CA ASN A 209 4.84 -7.22 -3.26
C ASN A 209 3.90 -6.26 -4.00
N ILE A 210 2.83 -6.80 -4.61
CA ILE A 210 1.98 -6.03 -5.53
C ILE A 210 0.50 -6.28 -5.23
N THR A 211 -0.29 -5.21 -5.19
CA THR A 211 -1.74 -5.27 -5.17
C THR A 211 -2.31 -4.79 -6.50
N TYR A 212 -3.18 -5.57 -7.09
CA TYR A 212 -4.13 -5.12 -8.11
C TYR A 212 -5.53 -5.14 -7.50
N GLY A 213 -6.15 -3.97 -7.35
CA GLY A 213 -7.48 -3.83 -6.77
C GLY A 213 -8.46 -3.17 -7.73
N TYR A 214 -9.63 -3.77 -7.97
CA TYR A 214 -10.67 -3.25 -8.86
C TYR A 214 -10.17 -2.94 -10.29
N CYS A 215 -9.14 -3.65 -10.75
CA CYS A 215 -8.58 -3.48 -12.08
C CYS A 215 -9.38 -4.24 -13.14
N TRP A 216 -9.35 -3.72 -14.36
CA TRP A 216 -10.03 -4.30 -15.50
C TRP A 216 -9.08 -4.58 -16.66
N TRP A 217 -8.85 -5.86 -16.98
CA TRP A 217 -8.21 -6.26 -18.22
C TRP A 217 -9.28 -6.49 -19.27
N ASP A 218 -9.49 -5.47 -20.08
CA ASP A 218 -10.57 -5.32 -21.05
C ASP A 218 -10.18 -5.84 -22.44
N GLU A 219 -11.01 -5.55 -23.43
CA GLU A 219 -10.85 -6.03 -24.79
C GLU A 219 -9.49 -5.71 -25.40
N GLY A 220 -9.03 -6.60 -26.24
CA GLY A 220 -7.79 -6.52 -26.98
C GLY A 220 -6.56 -6.99 -26.21
N CYS A 221 -6.60 -7.14 -24.89
CA CYS A 221 -5.50 -7.73 -24.14
C CYS A 221 -5.33 -9.21 -24.51
N LYS A 222 -4.16 -9.58 -25.04
CA LYS A 222 -3.91 -10.94 -25.53
C LYS A 222 -3.21 -11.83 -24.51
N GLN A 223 -2.20 -11.31 -23.85
CA GLN A 223 -1.41 -12.02 -22.84
C GLN A 223 -0.93 -11.09 -21.73
N ARG A 224 -0.31 -11.65 -20.68
CA ARG A 224 0.34 -10.93 -19.58
C ARG A 224 -0.62 -10.03 -18.78
N MET A 225 -1.69 -10.59 -18.32
CA MET A 225 -2.68 -9.90 -17.45
C MET A 225 -2.66 -10.42 -15.97
N THR A 226 -1.51 -10.66 -15.27
CA THR A 226 -0.15 -10.24 -15.56
C THR A 226 0.79 -11.40 -15.91
N ARG A 227 1.96 -11.15 -16.56
CA ARG A 227 3.12 -12.04 -16.56
C ARG A 227 3.97 -11.66 -15.35
N CYS A 228 4.15 -12.55 -14.39
CA CYS A 228 4.76 -12.19 -13.11
C CYS A 228 5.82 -13.19 -12.67
N ARG A 229 6.96 -12.67 -12.22
CA ARG A 229 8.11 -13.43 -11.74
C ARG A 229 8.51 -12.99 -10.33
N ASN A 230 8.87 -13.95 -9.49
CA ASN A 230 9.37 -13.70 -8.14
C ASN A 230 8.44 -12.76 -7.34
N CYS A 231 7.13 -13.00 -7.33
CA CYS A 231 6.18 -12.07 -6.73
C CYS A 231 5.14 -12.74 -5.84
N LEU A 232 4.67 -11.96 -4.89
CA LEU A 232 3.43 -12.15 -4.15
C LEU A 232 2.44 -11.09 -4.65
N ILE A 233 1.37 -11.53 -5.31
CA ILE A 233 0.37 -10.62 -5.86
C ILE A 233 -0.98 -10.87 -5.20
N HIS A 234 -1.60 -9.80 -4.72
CA HIS A 234 -3.01 -9.76 -4.34
C HIS A 234 -3.85 -9.17 -5.46
N TYR A 235 -4.78 -9.94 -5.99
CA TYR A 235 -5.81 -9.49 -6.91
C TYR A 235 -7.14 -9.39 -6.16
N LEU A 236 -7.61 -8.19 -5.90
CA LEU A 236 -8.85 -7.93 -5.18
C LEU A 236 -9.92 -7.34 -6.12
N ASN A 237 -11.07 -8.00 -6.24
CA ASN A 237 -12.23 -7.49 -6.97
C ASN A 237 -11.94 -7.10 -8.44
N CYS A 238 -11.04 -7.80 -9.10
CA CYS A 238 -10.62 -7.53 -10.46
C CYS A 238 -11.47 -8.26 -11.52
N TYR A 239 -11.44 -7.75 -12.76
CA TYR A 239 -12.22 -8.29 -13.86
C TYR A 239 -11.36 -8.51 -15.13
N TRP A 240 -11.51 -9.69 -15.76
CA TRP A 240 -10.88 -10.07 -17.03
C TRP A 240 -11.96 -10.51 -18.02
N ASN A 241 -11.98 -9.92 -19.23
CA ASN A 241 -13.00 -10.29 -20.22
C ASN A 241 -12.55 -10.27 -21.69
N SER A 242 -11.25 -10.09 -21.96
CA SER A 242 -10.78 -10.00 -23.35
C SER A 242 -11.17 -11.21 -24.19
N SER A 243 -11.79 -10.96 -25.34
CA SER A 243 -12.22 -11.97 -26.31
C SER A 243 -11.07 -12.58 -27.11
N VAL A 244 -9.89 -11.97 -27.08
CA VAL A 244 -8.67 -12.41 -27.80
C VAL A 244 -7.59 -12.98 -26.89
N ALA A 245 -7.86 -13.11 -25.59
CA ALA A 245 -6.88 -13.57 -24.62
C ALA A 245 -6.45 -15.01 -24.84
N ASP A 246 -5.14 -15.25 -24.81
CA ASP A 246 -4.57 -16.60 -24.77
C ASP A 246 -4.46 -17.13 -23.35
N TYR A 247 -4.11 -16.26 -22.39
CA TYR A 247 -4.10 -16.52 -20.96
C TYR A 247 -4.19 -15.20 -20.17
N TYR A 248 -4.60 -15.27 -18.90
CA TYR A 248 -4.66 -14.11 -18.02
C TYR A 248 -3.37 -13.97 -17.21
N VAL A 249 -3.21 -14.72 -16.14
CA VAL A 249 -2.02 -14.63 -15.27
C VAL A 249 -1.01 -15.69 -15.64
N GLY A 250 0.24 -15.24 -15.85
CA GLY A 250 1.37 -16.08 -16.23
C GLY A 250 2.48 -16.07 -15.17
N PRO A 251 2.35 -16.86 -14.08
CA PRO A 251 3.30 -16.86 -12.99
C PRO A 251 4.57 -17.66 -13.31
N GLU A 252 5.69 -17.22 -12.72
CA GLU A 252 6.97 -17.93 -12.67
C GLU A 252 7.63 -17.66 -11.32
N ASN A 253 7.76 -18.67 -10.46
CA ASN A 253 8.20 -18.54 -9.09
C ASN A 253 7.37 -17.47 -8.34
N ALA A 254 6.04 -17.61 -8.39
CA ALA A 254 5.13 -16.60 -7.92
C ALA A 254 3.97 -17.20 -7.12
N SER A 255 3.49 -16.45 -6.14
CA SER A 255 2.28 -16.73 -5.39
C SER A 255 1.23 -15.66 -5.66
N SER A 256 -0.02 -16.07 -5.88
CA SER A 256 -1.12 -15.17 -6.21
C SER A 256 -2.34 -15.47 -5.35
N TYR A 257 -2.87 -14.43 -4.70
CA TYR A 257 -4.08 -14.48 -3.89
C TYR A 257 -5.18 -13.70 -4.61
N PHE A 258 -6.26 -14.37 -4.96
CA PHE A 258 -7.39 -13.79 -5.70
C PHE A 258 -8.62 -13.74 -4.82
N GLU A 259 -9.25 -12.58 -4.68
CA GLU A 259 -10.49 -12.42 -3.93
C GLU A 259 -11.53 -11.62 -4.70
N GLY A 260 -12.78 -12.12 -4.73
CA GLY A 260 -13.90 -11.44 -5.37
C GLY A 260 -13.69 -11.13 -6.85
N CYS A 261 -12.80 -11.86 -7.53
CA CYS A 261 -12.43 -11.63 -8.92
C CYS A 261 -13.35 -12.34 -9.89
N THR A 262 -13.56 -11.76 -11.09
CA THR A 262 -14.34 -12.36 -12.16
C THR A 262 -13.49 -12.61 -13.41
N PHE A 263 -13.51 -13.86 -13.90
CA PHE A 263 -12.83 -14.27 -15.12
C PHE A 263 -13.88 -14.62 -16.18
N ALA A 264 -13.88 -13.91 -17.30
CA ALA A 264 -14.75 -14.09 -18.46
C ALA A 264 -13.91 -14.05 -19.75
N GLY A 265 -14.54 -14.04 -20.93
CA GLY A 265 -13.83 -13.97 -22.19
C GLY A 265 -13.13 -15.27 -22.62
N ASN A 266 -12.20 -15.18 -23.56
CA ASN A 266 -11.66 -16.36 -24.27
C ASN A 266 -10.76 -17.24 -23.40
N ALA A 267 -9.99 -16.67 -22.47
CA ALA A 267 -9.08 -17.43 -21.61
C ALA A 267 -9.71 -17.92 -20.31
N ASN A 268 -11.05 -17.89 -20.18
CA ASN A 268 -11.78 -18.38 -19.01
C ASN A 268 -11.80 -19.92 -18.95
N THR A 269 -10.64 -20.52 -18.77
CA THR A 269 -10.44 -21.96 -18.52
C THR A 269 -9.43 -22.13 -17.38
N ALA A 270 -9.54 -23.19 -16.61
CA ALA A 270 -8.63 -23.46 -15.50
C ALA A 270 -7.14 -23.38 -15.91
N LYS A 271 -6.81 -23.87 -17.10
CA LYS A 271 -5.44 -23.83 -17.64
C LYS A 271 -4.96 -22.40 -17.98
N ASN A 272 -5.85 -21.54 -18.47
CA ASN A 272 -5.48 -20.24 -19.04
C ASN A 272 -5.70 -19.07 -18.08
N ILE A 273 -6.53 -19.25 -17.03
CA ILE A 273 -6.67 -18.26 -15.94
C ILE A 273 -5.32 -18.10 -15.21
N TYR A 274 -4.66 -19.23 -14.90
CA TYR A 274 -3.38 -19.24 -14.20
C TYR A 274 -2.41 -20.19 -14.89
N LYS A 275 -1.73 -19.69 -15.93
CA LYS A 275 -0.83 -20.46 -16.79
C LYS A 275 0.59 -20.39 -16.25
N GLY A 276 1.01 -21.37 -15.44
CA GLY A 276 2.36 -21.45 -14.89
C GLY A 276 3.46 -21.60 -15.93
N PHE A 277 4.61 -20.98 -15.68
CA PHE A 277 5.83 -21.06 -16.46
C PHE A 277 7.00 -21.52 -15.58
N ASN A 278 7.72 -22.53 -16.02
CA ASN A 278 9.07 -22.99 -15.63
C ASN A 278 9.45 -23.04 -14.14
N SER A 279 8.49 -23.04 -13.19
CA SER A 279 8.80 -23.04 -11.77
C SER A 279 7.60 -23.46 -10.93
N THR A 280 7.78 -23.57 -9.62
CA THR A 280 6.69 -23.76 -8.69
C THR A 280 5.90 -22.47 -8.55
N ASN A 281 4.59 -22.53 -8.76
CA ASN A 281 3.68 -21.40 -8.68
C ASN A 281 2.50 -21.78 -7.80
N TYR A 282 2.09 -20.87 -6.94
CA TYR A 282 1.01 -21.09 -6.00
C TYR A 282 -0.14 -20.12 -6.23
N CYS A 283 -1.39 -20.57 -6.03
CA CYS A 283 -2.55 -19.71 -6.15
C CYS A 283 -3.65 -20.09 -5.17
N LYS A 284 -4.38 -19.07 -4.70
CA LYS A 284 -5.60 -19.23 -3.92
C LYS A 284 -6.69 -18.33 -4.47
N PHE A 285 -7.84 -18.91 -4.73
CA PHE A 285 -9.05 -18.22 -5.19
C PHE A 285 -10.10 -18.26 -4.10
N VAL A 286 -10.59 -17.09 -3.68
CA VAL A 286 -11.60 -16.90 -2.65
C VAL A 286 -12.75 -16.09 -3.23
N ASN A 287 -13.98 -16.62 -3.20
CA ASN A 287 -15.18 -15.95 -3.70
C ASN A 287 -15.05 -15.42 -5.15
N CYS A 288 -14.24 -16.06 -6.00
CA CYS A 288 -14.05 -15.70 -7.39
C CYS A 288 -15.05 -16.42 -8.32
N ALA A 289 -15.32 -15.82 -9.49
CA ALA A 289 -16.19 -16.38 -10.53
C ALA A 289 -15.42 -16.68 -11.82
N GLY A 290 -15.68 -17.82 -12.45
CA GLY A 290 -15.04 -18.28 -13.69
C GLY A 290 -14.74 -19.78 -13.64
N ASN A 291 -14.09 -20.30 -14.68
CA ASN A 291 -13.63 -21.70 -14.73
C ASN A 291 -12.26 -21.84 -14.04
N LEU A 292 -12.25 -21.64 -12.71
CA LEU A 292 -11.05 -21.51 -11.88
C LEU A 292 -10.20 -22.79 -11.85
N PRO A 293 -8.87 -22.70 -11.79
CA PRO A 293 -8.02 -23.83 -11.41
C PRO A 293 -8.19 -24.18 -9.93
N ALA A 294 -7.73 -25.37 -9.55
CA ALA A 294 -7.64 -25.72 -8.14
C ALA A 294 -6.62 -24.84 -7.41
N ASN A 295 -6.89 -24.52 -6.14
CA ASN A 295 -5.93 -23.87 -5.28
C ASN A 295 -4.67 -24.74 -5.11
N SER A 296 -3.52 -24.11 -5.01
CA SER A 296 -2.22 -24.78 -4.89
C SER A 296 -1.30 -24.06 -3.90
N GLY A 297 -0.54 -24.83 -3.12
CA GLY A 297 0.38 -24.31 -2.11
C GLY A 297 -0.31 -23.62 -0.94
N ASP A 298 0.50 -23.05 -0.05
CA ASP A 298 0.02 -22.25 1.08
C ASP A 298 0.17 -20.76 0.72
N VAL A 299 -0.95 -20.16 0.29
CA VAL A 299 -1.01 -18.73 -0.05
C VAL A 299 -1.97 -18.06 0.92
N SER A 300 -1.42 -17.20 1.78
CA SER A 300 -2.18 -16.46 2.78
C SER A 300 -2.73 -15.13 2.22
N ALA A 301 -3.82 -14.65 2.82
CA ALA A 301 -4.30 -13.29 2.59
C ALA A 301 -3.22 -12.28 3.02
N PRO A 302 -3.11 -11.13 2.33
CA PRO A 302 -2.20 -10.07 2.76
C PRO A 302 -2.62 -9.49 4.12
N ALA A 303 -1.63 -8.96 4.88
CA ALA A 303 -1.86 -8.49 6.24
C ALA A 303 -2.53 -7.10 6.34
N TYR A 304 -2.54 -6.32 5.25
CA TYR A 304 -3.18 -5.00 5.28
C TYR A 304 -4.71 -5.11 5.25
N ALA A 305 -5.39 -4.11 5.79
CA ALA A 305 -6.86 -4.05 5.79
C ALA A 305 -7.42 -3.74 4.39
N TYR A 306 -8.50 -4.41 4.02
CA TYR A 306 -9.26 -4.18 2.79
C TYR A 306 -10.67 -4.76 2.90
N ASP A 307 -11.59 -4.23 2.10
CA ASP A 307 -12.94 -4.74 1.98
C ASP A 307 -13.08 -5.64 0.74
N GLN A 308 -13.63 -6.82 0.93
CA GLN A 308 -13.91 -7.76 -0.15
C GLN A 308 -15.38 -7.72 -0.53
N LEU A 309 -15.65 -7.60 -1.84
CA LEU A 309 -16.98 -7.80 -2.42
C LEU A 309 -17.15 -9.21 -2.98
N SER A 310 -18.39 -9.63 -3.19
CA SER A 310 -18.65 -10.79 -4.04
C SER A 310 -18.19 -10.49 -5.48
N ALA A 311 -17.81 -11.53 -6.25
CA ALA A 311 -17.34 -11.36 -7.63
C ALA A 311 -18.37 -10.65 -8.53
N GLY A 312 -19.67 -10.89 -8.31
CA GLY A 312 -20.75 -10.25 -9.07
C GLY A 312 -20.87 -8.76 -8.78
N GLU A 313 -20.81 -8.37 -7.50
CA GLU A 313 -20.84 -6.98 -7.07
C GLU A 313 -19.59 -6.24 -7.56
N ALA A 314 -18.41 -6.81 -7.32
CA ALA A 314 -17.12 -6.24 -7.74
C ALA A 314 -17.09 -5.93 -9.24
N LYS A 315 -17.54 -6.88 -10.08
CA LYS A 315 -17.67 -6.66 -11.52
C LYS A 315 -18.54 -5.44 -11.83
N GLY A 316 -19.69 -5.30 -11.14
CA GLY A 316 -20.61 -4.17 -11.34
C GLY A 316 -19.92 -2.82 -11.07
N TYR A 317 -19.12 -2.74 -10.02
CA TYR A 317 -18.34 -1.55 -9.69
C TYR A 317 -17.23 -1.28 -10.71
N VAL A 318 -16.47 -2.32 -11.09
CA VAL A 318 -15.32 -2.20 -12.01
C VAL A 318 -15.73 -1.67 -13.38
N ILE A 319 -16.83 -2.15 -13.95
CA ILE A 319 -17.32 -1.73 -15.30
C ILE A 319 -18.20 -0.47 -15.27
N ASN A 320 -18.48 0.09 -14.11
CA ASN A 320 -19.27 1.31 -13.97
C ASN A 320 -18.59 2.49 -14.65
N ALA A 321 -19.36 3.52 -15.01
CA ALA A 321 -18.82 4.74 -15.61
C ALA A 321 -17.79 5.48 -14.73
N CYS A 322 -17.89 5.32 -13.40
CA CYS A 322 -16.93 5.83 -12.44
C CYS A 322 -15.87 4.77 -12.01
N GLY A 323 -15.95 3.56 -12.55
CA GLY A 323 -15.09 2.43 -12.20
C GLY A 323 -13.70 2.50 -12.82
N ALA A 324 -13.17 1.34 -13.24
CA ALA A 324 -11.79 1.22 -13.71
C ALA A 324 -11.50 2.08 -14.94
N GLY A 325 -10.41 2.83 -14.89
CA GLY A 325 -9.93 3.77 -15.92
C GLY A 325 -9.81 5.21 -15.39
N ALA A 326 -9.49 6.15 -16.27
CA ALA A 326 -9.34 7.57 -15.93
C ALA A 326 -10.74 8.23 -15.81
N THR A 327 -11.44 7.96 -14.73
CA THR A 327 -12.85 8.30 -14.50
C THR A 327 -13.05 9.35 -13.41
N LEU A 328 -11.97 9.76 -12.73
CA LEU A 328 -12.04 10.76 -11.66
C LEU A 328 -12.14 12.20 -12.22
N THR A 329 -12.71 13.07 -11.41
CA THR A 329 -12.61 14.51 -11.57
C THR A 329 -11.38 15.01 -10.83
N VAL A 330 -10.47 15.66 -11.56
CA VAL A 330 -9.26 16.29 -11.01
C VAL A 330 -9.31 17.77 -11.32
N SER A 331 -9.07 18.62 -10.32
CA SER A 331 -8.99 20.08 -10.51
C SER A 331 -7.55 20.55 -10.71
N GLU A 332 -7.36 21.77 -11.24
CA GLU A 332 -6.03 22.40 -11.36
C GLU A 332 -5.35 22.66 -10.00
N GLN A 333 -6.13 22.65 -8.91
CA GLN A 333 -5.64 22.77 -7.54
C GLN A 333 -5.28 21.41 -6.92
N GLY A 334 -5.45 20.30 -7.65
CA GLY A 334 -5.12 18.96 -7.20
C GLY A 334 -6.21 18.26 -6.38
N ALA A 335 -7.41 18.86 -6.27
CA ALA A 335 -8.53 18.17 -5.65
C ALA A 335 -9.02 17.02 -6.56
N VAL A 336 -9.34 15.87 -5.95
CA VAL A 336 -9.77 14.66 -6.66
C VAL A 336 -11.10 14.20 -6.08
N SER A 337 -12.06 13.85 -6.96
CA SER A 337 -13.38 13.35 -6.58
C SER A 337 -13.92 12.37 -7.62
N SER A 338 -14.99 11.66 -7.28
CA SER A 338 -15.77 10.86 -8.23
C SER A 338 -17.22 11.33 -8.22
N ALA A 339 -17.81 11.49 -9.40
CA ALA A 339 -19.23 11.84 -9.52
C ALA A 339 -20.17 10.79 -8.92
N CYS A 340 -19.73 9.53 -8.85
CA CYS A 340 -20.52 8.46 -8.26
C CYS A 340 -20.44 8.41 -6.73
N ASP A 341 -19.60 9.25 -6.13
CA ASP A 341 -19.48 9.38 -4.67
C ASP A 341 -20.24 10.61 -4.14
N GLU A 342 -20.82 11.43 -5.04
CA GLU A 342 -21.64 12.57 -4.65
C GLU A 342 -22.86 12.13 -3.83
N GLY A 343 -23.08 12.78 -2.69
CA GLY A 343 -24.20 12.48 -1.79
C GLY A 343 -24.03 11.19 -0.98
N LYS A 344 -22.96 10.42 -1.18
CA LYS A 344 -22.54 9.42 -0.22
C LYS A 344 -21.88 10.16 0.93
N GLU A 345 -22.25 9.82 2.16
CA GLU A 345 -21.33 10.17 3.26
C GLU A 345 -19.97 9.59 2.86
N PRO A 346 -18.88 10.40 2.88
CA PRO A 346 -17.56 9.81 2.66
C PRO A 346 -17.50 8.55 3.50
N PRO A 347 -16.92 7.42 2.98
CA PRO A 347 -16.68 6.33 3.88
C PRO A 347 -16.13 7.05 5.08
N VAL A 348 -16.82 6.95 6.20
CA VAL A 348 -16.05 6.83 7.40
C VAL A 348 -15.11 5.72 6.96
N ILE A 349 -13.93 6.06 6.37
CA ILE A 349 -12.76 5.21 6.56
C ILE A 349 -12.90 4.98 8.05
N PRO A 350 -13.31 3.78 8.55
CA PRO A 350 -13.36 3.65 9.98
C PRO A 350 -11.96 4.11 10.29
N ASP A 351 -11.91 5.38 10.66
CA ASP A 351 -10.81 6.03 11.25
C ASP A 351 -10.32 4.91 12.07
N PRO A 352 -9.14 4.19 11.65
CA PRO A 352 -8.85 2.86 12.10
C PRO A 352 -9.35 2.90 13.51
N GLU A 353 -10.49 2.22 13.83
CA GLU A 353 -11.47 2.53 14.89
C GLU A 353 -10.73 3.35 15.84
N PRO A 354 -11.03 4.59 16.17
CA PRO A 354 -10.07 5.37 16.88
C PRO A 354 -9.65 4.42 17.95
N VAL A 355 -8.44 3.82 17.63
CA VAL A 355 -7.95 2.74 18.47
C VAL A 355 -7.86 3.55 19.69
N GLU A 356 -8.96 3.49 20.51
CA GLU A 356 -9.16 4.38 21.63
C GLU A 356 -7.80 4.49 22.19
N PRO A 357 -7.12 5.63 22.07
CA PRO A 357 -5.69 5.72 22.30
C PRO A 357 -5.56 4.97 23.60
N GLY A 358 -4.84 3.82 23.56
CA GLY A 358 -4.89 2.91 24.68
C GLY A 358 -4.55 3.81 25.80
N GLY A 359 -5.55 4.10 26.65
CA GLY A 359 -5.53 5.22 27.58
C GLY A 359 -4.18 5.25 28.27
N PRO A 360 -3.69 6.35 28.78
CA PRO A 360 -2.32 6.49 29.22
C PRO A 360 -1.88 5.24 29.98
N VAL A 361 -0.97 4.46 29.37
CA VAL A 361 -0.40 3.27 30.01
C VAL A 361 0.86 3.71 30.71
N SER A 362 0.86 3.57 32.02
CA SER A 362 2.06 3.71 32.85
C SER A 362 2.42 2.33 33.43
N GLY A 363 3.70 2.07 33.58
CA GLY A 363 4.19 0.83 34.18
C GLY A 363 5.17 0.06 33.28
N ASP A 364 5.37 -1.20 33.58
CA ASP A 364 6.37 -2.04 32.92
C ASP A 364 5.73 -2.88 31.80
N CYS A 365 6.26 -2.75 30.57
CA CYS A 365 5.93 -3.60 29.44
C CYS A 365 7.13 -4.48 29.12
N CYS A 366 7.05 -5.78 29.36
CA CYS A 366 8.13 -6.74 29.07
C CYS A 366 7.73 -7.66 27.92
N VAL A 367 8.38 -7.51 26.76
CA VAL A 367 8.19 -8.35 25.59
C VAL A 367 9.11 -9.58 25.66
N ASP A 368 8.53 -10.77 25.53
CA ASP A 368 9.26 -12.04 25.54
C ASP A 368 9.66 -12.46 24.12
N LEU A 369 10.96 -12.48 23.85
CA LEU A 369 11.56 -12.89 22.58
C LEU A 369 12.09 -14.33 22.60
N SER A 370 11.83 -15.07 23.68
CA SER A 370 12.35 -16.44 23.87
C SER A 370 11.43 -17.55 23.34
N LEU A 371 10.29 -17.20 22.77
CA LEU A 371 9.24 -18.14 22.39
C LEU A 371 9.53 -18.96 21.12
N GLY A 372 10.59 -18.65 20.38
CA GLY A 372 10.92 -19.28 19.10
C GLY A 372 10.04 -18.84 17.94
N THR A 373 9.21 -17.83 18.16
CA THR A 373 8.34 -17.17 17.18
C THR A 373 8.23 -15.69 17.48
N GLU A 374 7.75 -14.90 16.53
CA GLU A 374 7.45 -13.50 16.75
C GLU A 374 6.45 -13.32 17.92
N PRO A 375 6.72 -12.39 18.86
CA PRO A 375 5.84 -12.16 20.00
C PRO A 375 4.52 -11.51 19.56
N THR A 376 3.43 -12.03 20.11
CA THR A 376 2.07 -11.50 19.91
C THR A 376 1.30 -11.55 21.24
N ALA A 377 0.17 -10.86 21.32
CA ALA A 377 -0.73 -11.00 22.46
C ALA A 377 -1.26 -12.45 22.59
N ALA A 378 -1.53 -13.11 21.47
CA ALA A 378 -2.07 -14.49 21.44
C ALA A 378 -1.09 -15.53 21.99
N ASN A 379 0.22 -15.40 21.75
CA ASN A 379 1.24 -16.29 22.29
C ASN A 379 1.85 -15.81 23.61
N LYS A 380 1.28 -14.74 24.20
CA LYS A 380 1.73 -14.09 25.45
C LYS A 380 3.16 -13.53 25.41
N GLY A 381 3.72 -13.33 24.23
CA GLY A 381 4.99 -12.62 24.04
C GLY A 381 4.85 -11.11 24.25
N ILE A 382 3.63 -10.56 24.07
CA ILE A 382 3.24 -9.20 24.43
C ILE A 382 2.36 -9.30 25.67
N PRO A 383 2.65 -8.55 26.77
CA PRO A 383 1.84 -8.58 27.99
C PRO A 383 0.43 -8.01 27.77
N GLU A 384 -0.50 -8.41 28.65
CA GLU A 384 -1.87 -7.90 28.69
C GLU A 384 -1.86 -6.37 28.88
N GLY A 385 -2.75 -5.66 28.17
CA GLY A 385 -2.81 -4.20 28.15
C GLY A 385 -1.89 -3.54 27.10
N PHE A 386 -1.05 -4.32 26.43
CA PHE A 386 -0.13 -3.82 25.38
C PHE A 386 -0.39 -4.44 23.99
N GLU A 387 -1.62 -4.86 23.71
CA GLU A 387 -2.01 -5.54 22.46
C GLU A 387 -1.84 -4.67 21.21
N LYS A 388 -1.73 -3.34 21.39
CA LYS A 388 -1.52 -2.34 20.33
C LYS A 388 -0.02 -2.03 20.10
N LEU A 389 0.89 -2.62 20.88
CA LEU A 389 2.33 -2.49 20.65
C LEU A 389 2.68 -3.03 19.27
N SER A 390 3.20 -2.17 18.40
CA SER A 390 3.71 -2.59 17.10
C SER A 390 5.15 -3.07 17.23
N ILE A 391 5.41 -4.30 16.79
CA ILE A 391 6.76 -4.87 16.73
C ILE A 391 7.12 -5.06 15.27
N ILE A 392 8.14 -4.34 14.81
CA ILE A 392 8.62 -4.39 13.43
C ILE A 392 9.96 -5.13 13.42
N VAL A 393 10.03 -6.22 12.67
CA VAL A 393 11.21 -7.09 12.64
C VAL A 393 11.74 -7.21 11.22
N ASN A 394 13.04 -7.06 11.06
CA ASN A 394 13.76 -7.38 9.84
C ASN A 394 14.90 -8.35 10.14
N LEU A 395 14.79 -9.59 9.69
CA LEU A 395 15.76 -10.65 9.92
C LEU A 395 16.29 -11.18 8.59
N ALA A 396 17.23 -10.46 7.96
CA ALA A 396 17.85 -10.88 6.70
C ALA A 396 18.63 -12.21 6.84
N LYS A 397 19.20 -12.49 8.02
CA LYS A 397 19.90 -13.74 8.38
C LYS A 397 19.63 -14.19 9.81
N GLY A 398 18.70 -13.54 10.48
CA GLY A 398 18.28 -13.88 11.84
C GLY A 398 17.20 -14.95 11.86
N THR A 399 16.97 -15.50 13.04
CA THR A 399 15.97 -16.56 13.31
C THR A 399 15.31 -16.33 14.66
N TRP A 400 14.07 -16.79 14.78
CA TRP A 400 13.42 -16.97 16.06
C TRP A 400 13.79 -18.34 16.60
N ASP A 401 14.67 -18.39 17.59
CA ASP A 401 15.11 -19.64 18.21
C ASP A 401 14.45 -19.81 19.59
N PRO A 402 14.15 -21.04 20.05
CA PRO A 402 13.74 -21.27 21.43
C PRO A 402 14.78 -20.70 22.41
N GLY A 403 14.34 -19.74 23.23
CA GLY A 403 15.19 -19.06 24.20
C GLY A 403 15.68 -17.67 23.81
N TYR A 404 15.63 -17.27 22.52
CA TYR A 404 16.07 -15.93 22.10
C TYR A 404 15.71 -15.59 20.64
N LEU A 405 15.61 -14.30 20.34
CA LEU A 405 15.72 -13.77 18.97
C LEU A 405 17.21 -13.74 18.59
N ASN A 406 17.59 -14.38 17.51
CA ASN A 406 18.94 -14.40 16.98
C ASN A 406 19.06 -13.45 15.77
N MET A 407 19.80 -12.37 15.90
CA MET A 407 20.10 -11.44 14.81
C MET A 407 21.41 -11.84 14.13
N GLY A 408 21.33 -12.46 12.95
CA GLY A 408 22.47 -13.05 12.21
C GLY A 408 23.09 -12.13 11.14
N GLY A 409 22.37 -11.13 10.65
CA GLY A 409 22.77 -10.23 9.57
C GLY A 409 23.04 -8.79 10.01
N ASN A 410 23.89 -8.04 9.27
CA ASN A 410 24.20 -6.64 9.60
C ASN A 410 23.01 -5.68 9.44
N ALA A 411 21.96 -6.12 8.72
CA ALA A 411 20.73 -5.37 8.53
C ALA A 411 19.60 -5.83 9.46
N ASP A 412 19.85 -6.84 10.33
CA ASP A 412 18.83 -7.35 11.23
C ASP A 412 18.53 -6.34 12.34
N TYR A 413 17.25 -6.06 12.54
CA TYR A 413 16.78 -5.17 13.60
C TYR A 413 15.41 -5.59 14.13
N ILE A 414 15.07 -5.11 15.32
CA ILE A 414 13.74 -5.16 15.92
C ILE A 414 13.37 -3.79 16.47
N THR A 415 12.18 -3.31 16.14
CA THR A 415 11.63 -2.04 16.61
C THR A 415 10.38 -2.30 17.44
N PHE A 416 10.27 -1.64 18.57
CA PHE A 416 9.10 -1.59 19.45
C PHE A 416 8.50 -0.19 19.37
N ASP A 417 7.27 -0.08 18.88
CA ASP A 417 6.61 1.21 18.64
C ASP A 417 5.34 1.33 19.52
N PHE A 418 5.36 2.28 20.44
CA PHE A 418 4.29 2.61 21.38
C PHE A 418 3.46 3.83 20.92
N SER A 419 3.62 4.29 19.68
CA SER A 419 2.91 5.47 19.17
C SER A 419 1.38 5.34 19.18
N ALA A 420 0.86 4.10 19.24
CA ALA A 420 -0.56 3.82 19.41
C ALA A 420 -1.08 4.05 20.82
N TYR A 421 -0.23 4.45 21.77
CA TYR A 421 -0.58 4.76 23.15
C TYR A 421 -0.23 6.21 23.47
N GLU A 422 -1.01 6.86 24.34
CA GLU A 422 -0.69 8.16 24.92
C GLU A 422 0.38 8.02 26.00
N THR A 423 1.57 7.58 25.62
CA THR A 423 2.66 7.27 26.53
C THR A 423 4.02 7.59 25.93
N THR A 424 5.01 7.74 26.80
CA THR A 424 6.41 7.86 26.40
C THR A 424 7.24 6.81 27.13
N ILE A 425 8.32 6.36 26.47
CA ILE A 425 9.28 5.44 27.07
C ILE A 425 10.17 6.25 28.03
N GLU A 426 10.26 5.83 29.28
CA GLU A 426 11.18 6.41 30.26
C GLU A 426 12.54 5.71 30.24
N SER A 427 12.51 4.37 30.17
CA SER A 427 13.72 3.57 30.05
C SER A 427 13.44 2.23 29.39
N VAL A 428 14.49 1.57 28.91
CA VAL A 428 14.45 0.21 28.40
C VAL A 428 15.56 -0.63 29.04
N ALA A 429 15.24 -1.87 29.36
CA ALA A 429 16.20 -2.91 29.76
C ALA A 429 16.05 -4.15 28.87
N PHE A 430 17.14 -4.71 28.39
CA PHE A 430 17.10 -5.93 27.61
C PHE A 430 18.31 -6.82 27.83
N ASP A 431 18.08 -8.14 27.77
CA ASP A 431 19.11 -9.14 27.94
C ASP A 431 19.73 -9.47 26.58
N VAL A 432 21.04 -9.26 26.45
CA VAL A 432 21.79 -9.49 25.23
C VAL A 432 22.97 -10.42 25.45
N THR A 433 23.20 -11.30 24.48
CA THR A 433 24.38 -12.19 24.44
C THR A 433 25.01 -12.11 23.05
N ILE A 434 26.33 -11.99 22.99
CA ILE A 434 27.10 -12.12 21.75
C ILE A 434 27.91 -13.42 21.81
N PRO A 435 27.43 -14.52 21.21
CA PRO A 435 28.04 -15.85 21.38
C PRO A 435 29.49 -15.97 20.93
N LEU A 436 29.88 -15.19 19.94
CA LEU A 436 31.25 -15.14 19.41
C LEU A 436 31.90 -13.77 19.75
N TRP A 437 31.75 -13.36 21.01
CA TRP A 437 32.29 -12.11 21.53
C TRP A 437 33.82 -12.09 21.42
N THR A 438 34.35 -10.94 20.95
CA THR A 438 35.75 -10.57 20.99
C THR A 438 35.88 -9.10 21.33
N ALA A 439 37.07 -8.64 21.76
CA ALA A 439 37.31 -7.22 22.05
C ALA A 439 37.03 -6.28 20.83
N GLU A 440 37.03 -6.83 19.61
CA GLU A 440 36.77 -6.09 18.37
C GLU A 440 35.33 -6.27 17.84
N LYS A 441 34.58 -7.25 18.36
CA LYS A 441 33.26 -7.67 17.87
C LYS A 441 32.29 -7.82 19.04
N ASN A 442 32.05 -6.73 19.72
CA ASN A 442 31.33 -6.69 20.99
C ASN A 442 30.29 -5.56 21.07
N THR A 443 29.85 -5.02 19.93
CA THR A 443 28.90 -3.90 19.92
C THR A 443 27.56 -4.26 19.31
N ILE A 444 26.52 -3.66 19.85
CA ILE A 444 25.18 -3.53 19.26
C ILE A 444 24.92 -2.07 18.91
N SER A 445 23.94 -1.80 18.06
CA SER A 445 23.44 -0.45 17.80
C SER A 445 22.00 -0.34 18.25
N TYR A 446 21.60 0.83 18.68
CA TYR A 446 20.21 1.16 18.97
C TYR A 446 19.88 2.60 18.59
N HIS A 447 18.61 2.91 18.44
CA HIS A 447 18.14 4.29 18.35
C HIS A 447 16.73 4.45 18.92
N TRP A 448 16.39 5.68 19.27
CA TRP A 448 15.07 6.10 19.71
C TRP A 448 14.33 6.80 18.57
N ASN A 449 13.05 6.54 18.42
CA ASN A 449 12.24 7.08 17.34
C ASN A 449 12.92 6.83 15.97
N ASN A 450 12.99 7.82 15.10
CA ASN A 450 13.72 7.78 13.82
C ASN A 450 15.11 8.42 13.90
N GLY A 451 15.73 8.35 15.08
CA GLY A 451 17.04 8.96 15.34
C GLY A 451 18.23 8.21 14.73
N THR A 452 19.41 8.72 14.99
CA THR A 452 20.66 8.09 14.53
C THR A 452 21.07 6.94 15.43
N ASN A 453 21.68 5.90 14.85
CA ASN A 453 22.21 4.75 15.56
C ASN A 453 23.29 5.14 16.57
N VAL A 454 23.13 4.71 17.81
CA VAL A 454 24.12 4.79 18.89
C VAL A 454 24.72 3.40 19.10
N LYS A 455 26.03 3.32 19.25
CA LYS A 455 26.72 2.05 19.56
C LYS A 455 26.79 1.82 21.06
N TYR A 456 26.51 0.59 21.47
CA TYR A 456 26.69 0.12 22.85
C TYR A 456 27.68 -1.05 22.87
N THR A 457 28.64 -1.02 23.77
CA THR A 457 29.68 -2.06 23.89
C THR A 457 29.30 -3.06 24.97
N ILE A 458 29.19 -4.33 24.60
CA ILE A 458 28.92 -5.46 25.50
C ILE A 458 30.24 -5.89 26.16
N ALA A 459 30.25 -6.01 27.48
CA ALA A 459 31.47 -6.20 28.25
C ALA A 459 32.06 -7.61 28.15
N SER A 460 31.22 -8.64 27.92
CA SER A 460 31.69 -10.05 27.91
C SER A 460 30.83 -10.94 27.01
N ALA A 461 31.23 -12.20 26.84
CA ALA A 461 30.44 -13.24 26.15
C ALA A 461 29.25 -13.77 26.97
N ALA A 462 29.17 -13.46 28.27
CA ALA A 462 28.02 -13.80 29.10
C ALA A 462 26.82 -12.92 28.74
N THR A 463 25.63 -13.35 29.11
CA THR A 463 24.43 -12.49 28.99
C THR A 463 24.59 -11.25 29.85
N GLU A 464 24.42 -10.11 29.24
CA GLU A 464 24.45 -8.81 29.90
C GLU A 464 23.08 -8.15 29.81
N THR A 465 22.60 -7.57 30.93
CA THR A 465 21.40 -6.74 30.93
C THR A 465 21.80 -5.30 30.63
N VAL A 466 21.44 -4.82 29.46
CA VAL A 466 21.64 -3.42 29.04
C VAL A 466 20.49 -2.58 29.55
N GLN A 467 20.79 -1.47 30.22
CA GLN A 467 19.80 -0.48 30.69
C GLN A 467 20.06 0.88 30.05
N LEU A 468 19.05 1.48 29.47
CA LEU A 468 19.14 2.77 28.78
C LEU A 468 17.98 3.67 29.24
N THR A 469 18.32 4.94 29.53
CA THR A 469 17.32 6.00 29.76
C THR A 469 16.92 6.60 28.43
N ALA A 470 15.62 6.75 28.22
CA ALA A 470 15.09 7.31 26.98
C ALA A 470 15.18 8.85 26.96
N PRO A 471 15.36 9.47 25.79
CA PRO A 471 15.20 10.91 25.63
C PRO A 471 13.73 11.33 25.84
N ALA A 472 13.51 12.61 26.08
CA ALA A 472 12.14 13.14 26.18
C ALA A 472 11.33 12.84 24.91
N ASN A 473 10.07 12.47 25.07
CA ASN A 473 9.13 12.12 23.98
C ASN A 473 9.54 10.91 23.13
N ALA A 474 10.32 9.97 23.67
CA ALA A 474 10.58 8.70 23.03
C ALA A 474 9.30 7.82 23.08
N ASN A 475 8.81 7.39 21.92
CA ASN A 475 7.70 6.47 21.79
C ASN A 475 8.04 5.22 20.99
N SER A 476 9.24 5.13 20.43
CA SER A 476 9.74 3.90 19.82
C SER A 476 11.23 3.67 20.11
N PHE A 477 11.62 2.39 20.10
CA PHE A 477 12.98 1.93 20.36
C PHE A 477 13.36 0.82 19.41
N THR A 478 14.52 0.96 18.76
CA THR A 478 15.06 -0.04 17.82
C THR A 478 16.38 -0.57 18.31
N ILE A 479 16.53 -1.90 18.26
CA ILE A 479 17.82 -2.60 18.45
C ILE A 479 18.25 -3.13 17.08
N GLN A 480 19.47 -2.81 16.68
CA GLN A 480 20.05 -3.25 15.41
C GLN A 480 21.40 -3.92 15.67
N ARG A 481 21.66 -5.01 14.96
CA ARG A 481 22.97 -5.64 14.98
C ARG A 481 24.01 -4.74 14.32
N SER A 482 25.15 -4.52 14.98
CA SER A 482 26.24 -3.70 14.45
C SER A 482 27.57 -4.42 14.28
N ALA A 483 27.74 -5.62 14.83
CA ALA A 483 28.97 -6.39 14.77
C ALA A 483 28.86 -7.63 13.87
N SER A 484 29.98 -8.20 13.46
CA SER A 484 30.08 -9.36 12.56
C SER A 484 29.74 -10.70 13.21
N THR A 485 29.26 -10.74 14.44
CA THR A 485 28.86 -11.95 15.18
C THR A 485 27.40 -11.89 15.54
N GLY A 486 26.71 -13.03 15.58
CA GLY A 486 25.30 -13.12 15.95
C GLY A 486 25.01 -12.47 17.30
N THR A 487 23.90 -11.76 17.40
CA THR A 487 23.41 -11.13 18.63
C THR A 487 22.12 -11.83 19.04
N ARG A 488 22.03 -12.26 20.31
CA ARG A 488 20.86 -12.94 20.87
C ARG A 488 20.18 -12.06 21.89
N ILE A 489 18.87 -11.91 21.80
CA ILE A 489 18.05 -11.11 22.70
C ILE A 489 16.89 -11.99 23.17
N SER A 490 16.70 -12.12 24.48
CA SER A 490 15.66 -12.99 25.06
C SER A 490 14.45 -12.22 25.56
N LYS A 491 14.63 -11.01 26.03
CA LYS A 491 13.60 -10.19 26.64
C LYS A 491 13.91 -8.72 26.52
N VAL A 492 12.89 -7.88 26.31
CA VAL A 492 13.00 -6.42 26.30
C VAL A 492 11.90 -5.83 27.19
N CYS A 493 12.27 -5.09 28.22
CA CYS A 493 11.35 -4.46 29.16
C CYS A 493 11.43 -2.94 29.05
N PHE A 494 10.29 -2.28 28.96
CA PHE A 494 10.13 -0.85 28.93
C PHE A 494 9.48 -0.37 30.21
N VAL A 495 9.98 0.73 30.77
CA VAL A 495 9.27 1.53 31.76
C VAL A 495 8.60 2.68 31.01
N LEU A 496 7.29 2.79 31.15
CA LEU A 496 6.47 3.76 30.44
C LEU A 496 5.87 4.75 31.43
N LYS A 497 5.72 5.99 30.99
CA LYS A 497 5.00 7.04 31.72
C LYS A 497 3.95 7.68 30.82
N GLU A 498 2.92 8.21 31.44
CA GLU A 498 1.90 8.99 30.73
C GLU A 498 2.57 10.11 29.92
N GLY A 499 2.19 10.22 28.66
CA GLY A 499 2.61 11.33 27.80
C GLY A 499 2.07 12.63 28.37
N ALA A 500 2.84 13.71 28.29
CA ALA A 500 2.29 15.04 28.57
C ALA A 500 1.20 15.32 27.52
N PRO A 501 0.02 15.83 27.91
CA PRO A 501 -1.01 16.20 26.95
C PRO A 501 -0.43 17.20 25.96
N ASP A 502 -0.78 17.03 24.67
CA ASP A 502 -0.37 17.95 23.61
C ASP A 502 -0.79 19.38 23.99
N PRO A 503 0.13 20.32 24.17
CA PRO A 503 -0.21 21.69 24.55
C PRO A 503 -1.04 22.43 23.50
N SER A 504 -1.33 21.81 22.35
CA SER A 504 -2.22 22.33 21.31
C SER A 504 -3.68 21.93 21.48
N VAL A 505 -4.00 21.03 22.43
CA VAL A 505 -5.36 20.66 22.78
C VAL A 505 -5.73 21.43 24.06
N ASP A 506 -6.62 22.42 23.94
CA ASP A 506 -7.21 23.06 25.10
C ASP A 506 -7.88 21.99 25.99
N PRO A 507 -7.60 21.95 27.30
CA PRO A 507 -8.20 20.96 28.18
C PRO A 507 -9.73 21.13 28.15
N GLU A 508 -10.42 20.04 27.90
CA GLU A 508 -11.87 19.98 28.08
C GLU A 508 -12.19 20.37 29.54
N PRO A 509 -13.07 21.34 29.80
CA PRO A 509 -13.36 21.77 31.18
C PRO A 509 -13.95 20.58 31.94
N GLU A 510 -13.38 20.30 33.13
CA GLU A 510 -13.91 19.30 34.05
C GLU A 510 -15.41 19.55 34.31
N PRO A 511 -16.24 18.49 34.37
CA PRO A 511 -17.66 18.65 34.63
C PRO A 511 -17.86 19.15 36.06
N GLU A 512 -18.37 20.39 36.22
CA GLU A 512 -18.88 20.88 37.48
C GLU A 512 -20.07 20.00 37.92
N GLU A 513 -19.95 19.38 39.07
CA GLU A 513 -21.05 18.64 39.71
C GLU A 513 -22.22 19.58 40.00
N GLY A 514 -23.35 19.25 39.42
CA GLY A 514 -24.67 19.65 39.84
C GLY A 514 -25.25 20.88 39.19
N LEU A 515 -26.11 20.63 38.20
CA LEU A 515 -27.42 21.29 38.06
C LEU A 515 -28.29 20.50 37.06
N GLU A 516 -29.52 20.26 37.44
CA GLU A 516 -30.53 19.45 36.79
C GLU A 516 -30.91 19.90 35.38
N ASP A 517 -31.35 18.92 34.58
CA ASP A 517 -31.98 18.93 33.26
C ASP A 517 -32.59 20.26 32.77
N VAL A 518 -32.08 20.76 31.65
CA VAL A 518 -32.89 21.46 30.64
C VAL A 518 -32.46 21.00 29.24
N GLU A 519 -33.31 20.19 28.60
CA GLU A 519 -33.25 19.90 27.15
C GLU A 519 -33.24 21.20 26.33
N ALA A 520 -32.18 21.41 25.56
CA ALA A 520 -32.23 22.30 24.42
C ALA A 520 -31.30 21.75 23.33
N GLN A 521 -31.91 21.13 22.34
CA GLN A 521 -31.25 20.78 21.07
C GLN A 521 -30.66 22.04 20.43
N LYS A 522 -29.33 22.21 20.49
CA LYS A 522 -28.62 23.25 19.75
C LYS A 522 -27.99 22.64 18.49
N THR A 523 -28.76 22.60 17.41
CA THR A 523 -28.27 22.16 16.10
C THR A 523 -27.43 23.26 15.43
N ALA A 524 -26.15 23.02 15.22
CA ALA A 524 -25.32 23.84 14.35
C ALA A 524 -25.44 23.32 12.92
N HIS A 525 -25.70 24.21 11.94
CA HIS A 525 -25.80 23.83 10.52
C HIS A 525 -24.62 24.39 9.73
N LYS A 526 -24.03 23.55 8.88
CA LYS A 526 -23.04 24.00 7.90
C LYS A 526 -23.78 24.50 6.65
N VAL A 527 -23.46 25.71 6.18
CA VAL A 527 -24.01 26.27 4.95
C VAL A 527 -22.89 26.74 4.03
N LEU A 528 -23.07 26.54 2.73
CA LEU A 528 -22.17 27.09 1.72
C LEU A 528 -22.69 28.47 1.30
N HIS A 529 -21.88 29.51 1.51
CA HIS A 529 -22.21 30.86 1.10
C HIS A 529 -21.03 31.48 0.36
N ASN A 530 -21.24 31.90 -0.90
CA ASN A 530 -20.19 32.43 -1.79
C ASN A 530 -18.92 31.57 -1.89
N GLY A 531 -19.09 30.23 -1.94
CA GLY A 531 -17.96 29.29 -2.05
C GLY A 531 -17.19 29.04 -0.75
N GLN A 532 -17.66 29.58 0.37
CA GLN A 532 -17.06 29.33 1.70
C GLN A 532 -18.03 28.56 2.61
N ILE A 533 -17.51 27.63 3.36
CA ILE A 533 -18.28 26.89 4.37
C ILE A 533 -18.40 27.77 5.62
N LEU A 534 -19.63 28.08 6.01
CA LEU A 534 -19.95 28.77 7.26
C LEU A 534 -20.70 27.85 8.20
N ILE A 535 -20.46 27.99 9.48
CA ILE A 535 -21.20 27.32 10.55
C ILE A 535 -22.23 28.30 11.08
N LEU A 536 -23.53 27.99 10.95
CA LEU A 536 -24.61 28.74 11.55
C LEU A 536 -24.93 28.13 12.92
N ARG A 537 -24.78 28.92 13.97
CA ARG A 537 -25.16 28.56 15.33
C ARG A 537 -25.89 29.73 15.96
N GLU A 538 -27.11 29.50 16.46
CA GLU A 538 -27.94 30.52 17.12
C GLU A 538 -28.12 31.80 16.26
N GLY A 539 -28.30 31.64 14.92
CA GLY A 539 -28.47 32.77 14.02
C GLY A 539 -27.20 33.57 13.71
N LYS A 540 -26.05 33.16 14.25
CA LYS A 540 -24.74 33.77 14.03
C LYS A 540 -23.93 32.93 13.03
N ARG A 541 -23.08 33.61 12.25
CA ARG A 541 -22.20 32.97 11.23
C ARG A 541 -20.78 32.90 11.76
N TYR A 542 -20.15 31.72 11.60
CA TYR A 542 -18.76 31.46 11.97
C TYR A 542 -18.04 30.85 10.77
N ASN A 543 -16.77 31.14 10.60
CA ASN A 543 -15.95 30.43 9.63
C ASN A 543 -15.57 29.02 10.16
N VAL A 544 -14.88 28.22 9.35
CA VAL A 544 -14.46 26.86 9.71
C VAL A 544 -13.49 26.80 10.91
N LEU A 545 -12.90 27.93 11.29
CA LEU A 545 -12.04 28.07 12.46
C LEU A 545 -12.81 28.55 13.70
N GLY A 546 -14.15 28.66 13.63
CA GLY A 546 -14.99 29.09 14.74
C GLY A 546 -15.01 30.61 14.98
N LEU A 547 -14.41 31.42 14.10
CA LEU A 547 -14.41 32.87 14.23
C LEU A 547 -15.71 33.48 13.66
N TYR A 548 -16.35 34.36 14.44
CA TYR A 548 -17.57 35.09 14.07
C TYR A 548 -17.32 35.98 12.86
N GLN A 549 -18.26 35.99 11.89
CA GLN A 549 -18.25 36.83 10.69
C GLN A 549 -19.48 37.74 10.63
#